data_f96ad0373dc64d3b7122dd3c7a98cf17
#
_entry.id   f96ad0373dc64d3b7122dd3c7a98cf17
#
_cell.length_a   1.000
_cell.length_b   1.000
_cell.length_c   1.000
_cell.angle_alpha   90.00
_cell.angle_beta   90.00
_cell.angle_gamma   90.00
#
_symmetry.space_group_name_H-M   'P 1'
#
loop_
_entity.id
_entity.type
_entity.pdbx_description
1 polymer ?
#
loop_
_entity_poly.entity_id
_entity_poly.type
_entity_poly.pdbx_seq_one_letter_code
_entity_poly.pdbx_strand_id
1 'polypeptide(L)'
;MPTPNVSGSAGKSFRRAVSELDPKQAEAILSSRFLGRRQSLIEDARKEREAAAAAAEAGECTDPLVFEEKNGKAIVNLLFSLKGNKPSSLSRTLKVFETFEAKIQHMETRPGKKGTGSNSDLEYFIRCEVHRSDLNTLMSSIRRVSEDVRTTKEVKVHWFPTKIADLDKCHHLETKFDPDLDLEHPGFSDQEYRKRRKMIADIAFSFRHGDLIQRVEYLPEEIATWKQVYSTLKSLYPTHACKEHLEAFHLLETHSGYSEDNIPQLQDVSCFLKERTGFQLRPVAGLLSARDFLSSLAFRVFQCTQYIRHASSPMHSPEPDCCHELLGHVPMLADKTFAQFSQDIGLASLGATDEEIEKLATLYWFTVEFGLCKQDGEVKAYGAGLLSSYGELLHSLSDEPEIRPFDPEEAAIQPYQDQNYQSVYFVSESFTDAKEKLRTYVSHIKRPFAVQYNPYTLSIEVLDSPSQIQSSLEELRDELQTLTTALNILS
;
A
#
# COMPACT_ATOMS: atom_id res chain seq x y z
N MET A 1 -24.22 -36.44 10.06
CA MET A 1 -23.39 -36.75 8.89
C MET A 1 -22.37 -35.64 8.74
N PRO A 2 -21.10 -35.93 8.58
CA PRO A 2 -20.03 -34.94 8.77
C PRO A 2 -19.83 -34.08 7.53
N THR A 3 -19.65 -32.79 7.76
CA THR A 3 -19.23 -31.78 6.80
C THR A 3 -17.76 -32.00 6.37
N PRO A 4 -17.39 -31.81 5.12
CA PRO A 4 -16.00 -31.91 4.71
C PRO A 4 -15.20 -30.69 5.14
N ASN A 5 -14.10 -30.94 5.83
CA ASN A 5 -13.04 -29.97 6.09
C ASN A 5 -12.39 -29.56 4.77
N VAL A 6 -12.52 -28.30 4.39
CA VAL A 6 -11.69 -27.65 3.37
C VAL A 6 -10.69 -26.76 4.09
N SER A 7 -9.46 -27.24 4.21
CA SER A 7 -8.32 -26.43 4.62
C SER A 7 -7.88 -25.59 3.42
N GLY A 8 -8.46 -24.40 3.30
CA GLY A 8 -7.98 -23.37 2.38
C GLY A 8 -7.03 -22.44 3.13
N SER A 9 -5.81 -22.32 2.65
CA SER A 9 -4.87 -21.27 3.06
C SER A 9 -5.45 -19.94 2.60
N ALA A 10 -6.09 -19.22 3.54
CA ALA A 10 -6.63 -17.89 3.26
C ALA A 10 -5.47 -16.89 3.21
N GLY A 11 -5.09 -16.48 2.00
CA GLY A 11 -4.33 -15.26 1.79
C GLY A 11 -5.12 -14.08 2.37
N LYS A 12 -4.45 -13.19 3.08
CA LYS A 12 -5.06 -12.00 3.67
C LYS A 12 -5.45 -11.04 2.55
N SER A 13 -6.75 -10.90 2.25
CA SER A 13 -7.23 -9.96 1.25
C SER A 13 -7.37 -8.56 1.85
N PHE A 14 -6.83 -7.57 1.15
CA PHE A 14 -7.14 -6.18 1.41
C PHE A 14 -8.49 -5.89 0.75
N ARG A 15 -9.52 -5.85 1.57
CA ARG A 15 -10.86 -5.46 1.09
C ARG A 15 -11.03 -3.96 1.23
N ARG A 16 -11.47 -3.32 0.17
CA ARG A 16 -11.99 -1.96 0.20
C ARG A 16 -13.30 -1.94 0.98
N ALA A 17 -13.71 -0.74 1.36
CA ALA A 17 -14.93 -0.51 2.11
C ALA A 17 -16.14 -1.26 1.56
N VAL A 18 -16.80 -1.96 2.43
CA VAL A 18 -18.05 -2.65 2.18
C VAL A 18 -19.16 -1.85 2.84
N SER A 19 -20.21 -1.55 2.12
CA SER A 19 -21.34 -0.79 2.64
C SER A 19 -22.42 -1.72 3.22
N GLU A 20 -22.83 -1.41 4.39
CA GLU A 20 -24.04 -1.82 5.15
C GLU A 20 -24.45 -3.29 5.20
N LEU A 21 -24.28 -3.90 6.37
CA LEU A 21 -24.99 -5.12 6.78
C LEU A 21 -26.04 -4.81 7.86
N ASP A 22 -27.13 -5.58 7.86
CA ASP A 22 -28.10 -5.59 8.96
C ASP A 22 -27.41 -6.08 10.25
N PRO A 23 -27.57 -5.38 11.40
CA PRO A 23 -26.93 -5.76 12.68
C PRO A 23 -27.16 -7.21 13.11
N LYS A 24 -28.25 -7.85 12.67
CA LYS A 24 -28.53 -9.26 13.00
C LYS A 24 -27.75 -10.28 12.16
N GLN A 25 -27.28 -9.88 10.99
CA GLN A 25 -26.41 -10.72 10.16
C GLN A 25 -24.94 -10.64 10.63
N ALA A 26 -24.55 -9.52 11.23
CA ALA A 26 -23.23 -9.29 11.77
C ALA A 26 -22.86 -10.21 12.93
N GLU A 27 -23.82 -10.54 13.82
CA GLU A 27 -23.57 -11.45 14.95
C GLU A 27 -23.27 -12.90 14.54
N ALA A 28 -23.79 -13.34 13.39
CA ALA A 28 -23.57 -14.71 12.91
C ALA A 28 -22.18 -14.95 12.29
N ILE A 29 -21.49 -13.89 11.86
CA ILE A 29 -20.19 -13.95 11.15
C ILE A 29 -18.99 -13.73 12.08
N LEU A 30 -19.21 -13.25 13.31
CA LEU A 30 -18.18 -13.15 14.35
C LEU A 30 -17.73 -14.53 14.88
N SER A 31 -17.28 -15.41 13.99
CA SER A 31 -16.59 -16.61 14.43
C SER A 31 -15.18 -16.21 14.85
N SER A 32 -14.88 -16.53 16.12
CA SER A 32 -13.66 -16.32 16.88
C SER A 32 -12.32 -16.76 16.22
N ARG A 33 -12.34 -17.20 14.97
CA ARG A 33 -11.17 -17.73 14.26
C ARG A 33 -10.30 -16.68 13.56
N PHE A 34 -10.85 -15.51 13.22
CA PHE A 34 -10.09 -14.46 12.52
C PHE A 34 -9.39 -13.49 13.48
N LEU A 35 -10.00 -13.17 14.61
CA LEU A 35 -9.41 -12.28 15.62
C LEU A 35 -8.16 -12.87 16.27
N GLY A 36 -8.10 -14.20 16.47
CA GLY A 36 -6.98 -14.87 17.15
C GLY A 36 -5.66 -14.86 16.39
N ARG A 37 -5.66 -14.83 15.05
CA ARG A 37 -4.42 -14.87 14.26
C ARG A 37 -3.75 -13.50 14.08
N ARG A 38 -4.51 -12.42 14.01
CA ARG A 38 -3.94 -11.07 13.93
C ARG A 38 -3.42 -10.56 15.26
N GLN A 39 -4.12 -10.83 16.35
CA GLN A 39 -3.62 -10.52 17.69
C GLN A 39 -2.31 -11.25 17.99
N SER A 40 -2.15 -12.50 17.59
CA SER A 40 -0.91 -13.25 17.79
C SER A 40 0.28 -12.66 17.05
N LEU A 41 0.12 -12.18 15.81
CA LEU A 41 1.22 -11.56 15.04
C LEU A 41 1.64 -10.18 15.61
N ILE A 42 0.68 -9.42 16.13
CA ILE A 42 0.97 -8.14 16.81
C ILE A 42 1.60 -8.39 18.18
N GLU A 43 1.13 -9.39 18.93
CA GLU A 43 1.71 -9.79 20.22
C GLU A 43 3.11 -10.37 20.04
N ASP A 44 3.37 -11.14 19.00
CA ASP A 44 4.68 -11.70 18.71
C ASP A 44 5.68 -10.61 18.29
N ALA A 45 5.28 -9.66 17.46
CA ALA A 45 6.08 -8.49 17.12
C ALA A 45 6.33 -7.57 18.33
N ARG A 46 5.36 -7.46 19.24
CA ARG A 46 5.52 -6.71 20.49
C ARG A 46 6.46 -7.41 21.47
N LYS A 47 6.35 -8.73 21.62
CA LYS A 47 7.27 -9.54 22.44
C LYS A 47 8.70 -9.51 21.89
N GLU A 48 8.89 -9.54 20.58
CA GLU A 48 10.22 -9.37 19.97
C GLU A 48 10.80 -7.98 20.23
N ARG A 49 9.99 -6.92 20.19
CA ARG A 49 10.43 -5.56 20.57
C ARG A 49 10.77 -5.44 22.04
N GLU A 50 9.96 -6.01 22.94
CA GLU A 50 10.21 -6.03 24.38
C GLU A 50 11.48 -6.86 24.72
N ALA A 51 11.68 -7.99 24.04
CA ALA A 51 12.90 -8.80 24.16
C ALA A 51 14.15 -8.08 23.64
N ALA A 52 14.03 -7.34 22.53
CA ALA A 52 15.12 -6.54 22.00
C ALA A 52 15.45 -5.32 22.89
N ALA A 53 14.44 -4.69 23.50
CA ALA A 53 14.63 -3.61 24.46
C ALA A 53 15.27 -4.10 25.76
N ALA A 54 14.86 -5.27 26.28
CA ALA A 54 15.47 -5.89 27.47
C ALA A 54 16.93 -6.33 27.24
N ALA A 55 17.26 -6.78 26.02
CA ALA A 55 18.64 -7.09 25.64
C ALA A 55 19.55 -5.85 25.51
N ALA A 56 18.98 -4.71 25.10
CA ALA A 56 19.69 -3.43 25.05
C ALA A 56 19.99 -2.87 26.43
N GLU A 57 19.13 -3.11 27.43
CA GLU A 57 19.38 -2.69 28.83
C GLU A 57 20.40 -3.56 29.56
N ALA A 58 20.67 -4.79 29.08
CA ALA A 58 21.59 -5.72 29.72
C ALA A 58 23.10 -5.48 29.41
N GLY A 59 23.45 -4.49 28.60
CA GLY A 59 24.82 -3.98 28.47
C GLY A 59 25.86 -4.92 27.84
N GLU A 60 25.45 -6.03 27.22
CA GLU A 60 26.34 -6.86 26.42
C GLU A 60 26.35 -6.40 24.97
N CYS A 61 27.39 -5.68 24.61
CA CYS A 61 27.65 -5.19 23.24
C CYS A 61 28.11 -6.32 22.33
N THR A 62 27.20 -7.23 21.98
CA THR A 62 27.36 -8.15 20.86
C THR A 62 26.16 -7.93 19.96
N ASP A 63 26.39 -7.32 18.78
CA ASP A 63 25.36 -7.23 17.75
C ASP A 63 24.71 -8.60 17.57
N PRO A 64 23.38 -8.73 17.70
CA PRO A 64 22.72 -10.03 17.56
C PRO A 64 23.03 -10.60 16.18
N LEU A 65 23.46 -11.87 16.17
CA LEU A 65 23.74 -12.61 14.93
C LEU A 65 22.43 -12.76 14.15
N VAL A 66 22.38 -12.13 12.98
CA VAL A 66 21.25 -12.20 12.06
C VAL A 66 21.51 -13.28 11.02
N PHE A 67 20.67 -14.32 10.99
CA PHE A 67 20.75 -15.43 10.04
C PHE A 67 19.36 -16.02 9.80
N GLU A 68 19.21 -16.72 8.65
CA GLU A 68 18.03 -17.52 8.35
C GLU A 68 18.35 -19.00 8.65
N GLU A 69 17.44 -19.69 9.35
CA GLU A 69 17.61 -21.12 9.61
C GLU A 69 16.73 -21.96 8.69
N LYS A 70 17.34 -22.91 7.96
CA LYS A 70 16.63 -23.82 7.08
C LYS A 70 17.28 -25.20 7.15
N ASN A 71 16.51 -26.22 7.56
CA ASN A 71 16.96 -27.62 7.60
C ASN A 71 18.25 -27.84 8.41
N GLY A 72 18.41 -27.21 9.60
CA GLY A 72 19.59 -27.33 10.45
C GLY A 72 20.83 -26.57 9.95
N LYS A 73 20.68 -25.77 8.91
CA LYS A 73 21.71 -24.90 8.33
C LYS A 73 21.33 -23.44 8.55
N ALA A 74 22.33 -22.61 8.80
CA ALA A 74 22.23 -21.17 8.89
C ALA A 74 22.67 -20.52 7.58
N ILE A 75 21.84 -19.67 6.99
CA ILE A 75 22.22 -18.79 5.89
C ILE A 75 22.51 -17.43 6.50
N VAL A 76 23.74 -16.95 6.32
CA VAL A 76 24.20 -15.70 6.91
C VAL A 76 24.77 -14.77 5.84
N ASN A 77 24.42 -13.50 5.94
CA ASN A 77 24.98 -12.43 5.14
C ASN A 77 25.98 -11.66 5.99
N LEU A 78 27.23 -11.67 5.56
CA LEU A 78 28.37 -11.10 6.28
C LEU A 78 28.91 -9.90 5.53
N LEU A 79 29.12 -8.81 6.26
CA LEU A 79 29.90 -7.65 5.81
C LEU A 79 31.13 -7.54 6.68
N PHE A 80 32.30 -7.35 6.07
CA PHE A 80 33.56 -7.16 6.78
C PHE A 80 34.59 -6.43 5.93
N SER A 81 35.55 -5.80 6.58
CA SER A 81 36.77 -5.25 5.98
C SER A 81 37.99 -6.12 6.29
N LEU A 82 38.99 -6.07 5.42
CA LEU A 82 40.19 -6.87 5.60
C LEU A 82 41.21 -6.15 6.52
N LYS A 83 41.82 -6.89 7.45
CA LYS A 83 42.94 -6.39 8.25
C LYS A 83 44.17 -6.13 7.38
N GLY A 84 44.35 -4.84 7.02
CA GLY A 84 45.46 -4.39 6.19
C GLY A 84 45.37 -4.75 4.70
N ASN A 85 45.88 -3.86 3.86
CA ASN A 85 45.77 -3.90 2.38
C ASN A 85 46.67 -4.94 1.70
N LYS A 86 46.87 -6.12 2.30
CA LYS A 86 47.72 -7.18 1.70
C LYS A 86 46.85 -8.19 0.94
N PRO A 87 47.21 -8.59 -0.29
CA PRO A 87 46.47 -9.62 -1.04
C PRO A 87 46.27 -10.94 -0.27
N SER A 88 47.15 -11.26 0.66
CA SER A 88 47.07 -12.46 1.52
C SER A 88 45.93 -12.39 2.56
N SER A 89 45.37 -11.22 2.84
CA SER A 89 44.31 -11.08 3.84
C SER A 89 42.99 -11.70 3.37
N LEU A 90 42.59 -11.48 2.12
CA LEU A 90 41.41 -12.12 1.53
C LEU A 90 41.55 -13.66 1.51
N SER A 91 42.69 -14.17 1.09
CA SER A 91 42.97 -15.64 1.10
C SER A 91 42.83 -16.25 2.49
N ARG A 92 43.28 -15.55 3.55
CA ARG A 92 43.10 -16.01 4.93
C ARG A 92 41.65 -16.05 5.35
N THR A 93 40.89 -15.03 5.00
CA THR A 93 39.45 -14.98 5.33
C THR A 93 38.69 -16.07 4.58
N LEU A 94 38.95 -16.29 3.28
CA LEU A 94 38.33 -17.37 2.52
C LEU A 94 38.64 -18.76 3.05
N LYS A 95 39.88 -19.01 3.55
CA LYS A 95 40.21 -20.26 4.21
C LYS A 95 39.40 -20.54 5.47
N VAL A 96 38.95 -19.52 6.17
CA VAL A 96 38.02 -19.70 7.31
C VAL A 96 36.71 -20.31 6.84
N PHE A 97 36.14 -19.82 5.76
CA PHE A 97 34.90 -20.40 5.20
C PHE A 97 35.09 -21.83 4.75
N GLU A 98 36.23 -22.13 4.12
CA GLU A 98 36.60 -23.47 3.70
C GLU A 98 36.75 -24.44 4.90
N THR A 99 37.34 -23.99 6.00
CA THR A 99 37.54 -24.78 7.22
C THR A 99 36.21 -25.23 7.86
N PHE A 100 35.16 -24.42 7.74
CA PHE A 100 33.84 -24.72 8.28
C PHE A 100 32.89 -25.30 7.21
N GLU A 101 33.41 -25.71 6.06
CA GLU A 101 32.62 -26.22 4.91
C GLU A 101 31.47 -25.29 4.54
N ALA A 102 31.66 -23.98 4.79
CA ALA A 102 30.63 -22.99 4.51
C ALA A 102 30.50 -22.81 3.00
N LYS A 103 29.29 -23.07 2.47
CA LYS A 103 28.99 -22.91 1.06
C LYS A 103 28.77 -21.45 0.74
N ILE A 104 29.76 -20.78 0.12
CA ILE A 104 29.58 -19.40 -0.36
C ILE A 104 28.62 -19.41 -1.54
N GLN A 105 27.49 -18.70 -1.40
CA GLN A 105 26.45 -18.55 -2.43
C GLN A 105 26.68 -17.28 -3.26
N HIS A 106 27.20 -16.22 -2.64
CA HIS A 106 27.46 -14.93 -3.27
C HIS A 106 28.64 -14.24 -2.58
N MET A 107 29.43 -13.51 -3.35
CA MET A 107 30.51 -12.67 -2.85
C MET A 107 30.67 -11.45 -3.75
N GLU A 108 30.73 -10.25 -3.13
CA GLU A 108 30.98 -8.99 -3.83
C GLU A 108 31.81 -8.03 -2.99
N THR A 109 32.40 -7.03 -3.63
CA THR A 109 33.10 -5.95 -2.95
C THR A 109 32.27 -4.65 -3.08
N ARG A 110 32.18 -3.90 -1.99
CA ARG A 110 31.47 -2.62 -1.91
C ARG A 110 32.44 -1.52 -1.46
N PRO A 111 32.20 -0.25 -1.85
CA PRO A 111 32.93 0.86 -1.25
C PRO A 111 32.65 0.91 0.26
N GLY A 112 33.70 0.90 1.08
CA GLY A 112 33.58 1.03 2.54
C GLY A 112 33.04 2.39 2.95
N LYS A 113 32.37 2.47 4.10
CA LYS A 113 31.93 3.74 4.69
C LYS A 113 33.17 4.56 5.04
N LYS A 114 33.32 5.77 4.51
CA LYS A 114 34.44 6.70 4.77
C LYS A 114 34.62 6.91 6.27
N GLY A 115 35.62 6.26 6.85
CA GLY A 115 36.28 6.73 8.04
C GLY A 115 37.26 7.84 7.67
N THR A 116 37.55 8.76 8.58
CA THR A 116 38.43 9.92 8.42
C THR A 116 39.88 9.51 8.23
N GLY A 117 40.26 8.95 7.06
CA GLY A 117 41.62 8.55 6.72
C GLY A 117 41.68 8.13 5.26
N SER A 118 42.67 8.67 4.55
CA SER A 118 42.92 8.52 3.13
C SER A 118 43.26 7.09 2.73
N ASN A 119 42.27 6.27 2.45
CA ASN A 119 42.30 5.14 1.50
C ASN A 119 40.89 4.56 1.43
N SER A 120 40.37 4.30 0.23
CA SER A 120 39.08 3.67 0.00
C SER A 120 39.18 2.19 0.44
N ASP A 121 38.87 1.92 1.71
CA ASP A 121 38.80 0.56 2.20
C ASP A 121 37.63 -0.15 1.55
N LEU A 122 37.87 -1.31 0.94
CA LEU A 122 36.83 -2.14 0.36
C LEU A 122 36.16 -2.94 1.49
N GLU A 123 34.83 -2.91 1.49
CA GLU A 123 34.01 -3.78 2.30
C GLU A 123 33.63 -5.02 1.48
N TYR A 124 33.72 -6.19 2.09
CA TYR A 124 33.38 -7.47 1.45
C TYR A 124 32.01 -7.93 1.97
N PHE A 125 31.11 -8.21 1.05
CA PHE A 125 29.86 -8.88 1.34
C PHE A 125 29.94 -10.33 0.93
N ILE A 126 29.62 -11.25 1.85
CA ILE A 126 29.57 -12.70 1.59
C ILE A 126 28.23 -13.24 2.11
N ARG A 127 27.49 -13.92 1.24
CA ARG A 127 26.36 -14.78 1.62
C ARG A 127 26.84 -16.23 1.63
N CYS A 128 26.70 -16.88 2.77
CA CYS A 128 27.08 -18.28 2.88
C CYS A 128 26.07 -19.09 3.69
N GLU A 129 26.07 -20.39 3.41
CA GLU A 129 25.31 -21.42 4.12
C GLU A 129 26.31 -22.25 4.94
N VAL A 130 26.08 -22.39 6.24
CA VAL A 130 26.92 -23.17 7.17
C VAL A 130 26.02 -23.97 8.11
N HIS A 131 26.56 -25.05 8.69
CA HIS A 131 25.81 -25.80 9.70
C HIS A 131 25.51 -24.93 10.91
N ARG A 132 24.30 -25.03 11.46
CA ARG A 132 23.86 -24.14 12.55
C ARG A 132 24.77 -24.20 13.79
N SER A 133 25.30 -25.38 14.11
CA SER A 133 26.24 -25.58 15.23
C SER A 133 27.52 -24.79 15.07
N ASP A 134 27.96 -24.54 13.83
CA ASP A 134 29.31 -24.01 13.55
C ASP A 134 29.29 -22.48 13.32
N LEU A 135 28.07 -21.88 13.22
CA LEU A 135 27.88 -20.45 12.95
C LEU A 135 28.65 -19.55 13.93
N ASN A 136 28.52 -19.79 15.23
CA ASN A 136 29.18 -18.96 16.25
C ASN A 136 30.72 -19.06 16.18
N THR A 137 31.26 -20.26 15.89
CA THR A 137 32.68 -20.51 15.76
C THR A 137 33.24 -19.91 14.47
N LEU A 138 32.47 -19.99 13.37
CA LEU A 138 32.77 -19.33 12.11
C LEU A 138 32.89 -17.81 12.32
N MET A 139 31.88 -17.21 12.96
CA MET A 139 31.85 -15.76 13.23
C MET A 139 33.03 -15.30 14.07
N SER A 140 33.37 -16.06 15.12
CA SER A 140 34.54 -15.77 15.96
C SER A 140 35.85 -15.86 15.17
N SER A 141 35.96 -16.84 14.27
CA SER A 141 37.15 -17.04 13.42
C SER A 141 37.31 -15.94 12.38
N ILE A 142 36.19 -15.47 11.77
CA ILE A 142 36.19 -14.34 10.83
C ILE A 142 36.59 -13.04 11.56
N ARG A 143 36.10 -12.77 12.76
CA ARG A 143 36.45 -11.58 13.56
C ARG A 143 37.96 -11.55 13.91
N ARG A 144 38.64 -12.69 13.96
CA ARG A 144 40.10 -12.73 14.19
C ARG A 144 40.92 -12.29 12.97
N VAL A 145 40.44 -12.55 11.75
CA VAL A 145 41.15 -12.29 10.50
C VAL A 145 40.65 -11.05 9.74
N SER A 146 39.52 -10.51 10.12
CA SER A 146 38.86 -9.37 9.48
C SER A 146 38.46 -8.30 10.51
N GLU A 147 38.09 -7.12 10.03
CA GLU A 147 37.61 -5.97 10.82
C GLU A 147 36.16 -5.67 10.46
N ASP A 148 35.46 -4.94 11.33
CA ASP A 148 34.09 -4.49 11.14
C ASP A 148 33.11 -5.60 10.73
N VAL A 149 33.30 -6.80 11.29
CA VAL A 149 32.49 -7.98 10.96
C VAL A 149 31.08 -7.82 11.53
N ARG A 150 30.11 -7.70 10.65
CA ARG A 150 28.69 -7.59 11.00
C ARG A 150 27.83 -8.52 10.15
N THR A 151 26.74 -8.97 10.71
CA THR A 151 25.71 -9.70 9.96
C THR A 151 24.62 -8.74 9.52
N THR A 152 24.07 -8.97 8.33
CA THR A 152 22.98 -8.17 7.81
C THR A 152 21.80 -9.09 7.45
N LYS A 153 20.58 -8.66 7.75
CA LYS A 153 19.43 -9.27 7.08
C LYS A 153 19.52 -8.91 5.60
N GLU A 154 19.41 -9.88 4.74
CA GLU A 154 19.12 -9.59 3.34
C GLU A 154 17.70 -9.03 3.35
N VAL A 155 17.57 -7.75 3.05
CA VAL A 155 16.27 -7.20 2.75
C VAL A 155 15.90 -7.79 1.39
N LYS A 156 15.07 -8.83 1.38
CA LYS A 156 14.46 -9.29 0.14
C LYS A 156 13.64 -8.15 -0.39
N VAL A 157 14.18 -7.44 -1.36
CA VAL A 157 13.42 -6.45 -2.10
C VAL A 157 12.45 -7.21 -2.98
N HIS A 158 11.17 -7.11 -2.68
CA HIS A 158 10.14 -7.64 -3.55
C HIS A 158 10.17 -6.86 -4.87
N TRP A 159 9.95 -7.58 -5.98
CA TRP A 159 9.79 -6.94 -7.28
C TRP A 159 8.67 -5.89 -7.21
N PHE A 160 8.88 -4.77 -7.85
CA PHE A 160 7.90 -3.69 -8.00
C PHE A 160 8.00 -3.06 -9.40
N PRO A 161 6.90 -2.46 -9.90
CA PRO A 161 6.91 -1.79 -11.19
C PRO A 161 7.82 -0.56 -11.15
N THR A 162 8.65 -0.38 -12.18
CA THR A 162 9.50 0.80 -12.35
C THR A 162 9.02 1.71 -13.47
N LYS A 163 8.18 1.20 -14.37
CA LYS A 163 7.53 1.96 -15.44
C LYS A 163 6.02 1.77 -15.34
N ILE A 164 5.27 2.77 -15.72
CA ILE A 164 3.80 2.68 -15.69
C ILE A 164 3.27 1.48 -16.50
N ALA A 165 3.94 1.09 -17.59
CA ALA A 165 3.59 -0.09 -18.39
C ALA A 165 3.79 -1.41 -17.63
N ASP A 166 4.61 -1.44 -16.57
CA ASP A 166 4.76 -2.64 -15.73
C ASP A 166 3.50 -2.96 -14.93
N LEU A 167 2.60 -1.99 -14.78
CA LEU A 167 1.29 -2.21 -14.16
C LEU A 167 0.43 -3.23 -14.92
N ASP A 168 0.77 -3.51 -16.19
CA ASP A 168 0.16 -4.62 -16.94
C ASP A 168 0.47 -6.00 -16.33
N LYS A 169 1.45 -6.08 -15.43
CA LYS A 169 1.82 -7.28 -14.68
C LYS A 169 1.23 -7.30 -13.25
N CYS A 170 0.69 -6.15 -12.79
CA CYS A 170 0.16 -5.95 -11.44
C CYS A 170 -1.37 -6.11 -11.45
N HIS A 171 -1.84 -7.32 -11.69
CA HIS A 171 -3.28 -7.63 -11.80
C HIS A 171 -3.65 -8.96 -11.12
N HIS A 172 -2.93 -9.30 -10.03
CA HIS A 172 -3.25 -10.49 -9.25
C HIS A 172 -4.53 -10.21 -8.44
N LEU A 173 -5.62 -10.84 -8.90
CA LEU A 173 -6.90 -10.79 -8.20
C LEU A 173 -6.87 -11.69 -6.97
N GLU A 174 -7.23 -11.16 -5.82
CA GLU A 174 -7.43 -11.93 -4.60
C GLU A 174 -8.80 -12.60 -4.56
N THR A 175 -9.79 -11.94 -5.17
CA THR A 175 -11.12 -12.49 -5.37
C THR A 175 -11.37 -12.65 -6.86
N LYS A 176 -12.02 -13.74 -7.25
CA LYS A 176 -12.47 -13.90 -8.62
C LYS A 176 -13.50 -12.81 -8.94
N PHE A 177 -13.55 -12.38 -10.20
CA PHE A 177 -14.54 -11.41 -10.69
C PHE A 177 -15.97 -11.98 -10.72
N ASP A 178 -16.14 -13.28 -10.58
CA ASP A 178 -17.42 -13.98 -10.59
C ASP A 178 -17.96 -14.08 -9.15
N PRO A 179 -19.20 -13.64 -8.88
CA PRO A 179 -19.87 -13.81 -7.59
C PRO A 179 -20.12 -15.27 -7.18
N ASP A 180 -19.36 -16.21 -7.72
CA ASP A 180 -19.25 -17.62 -7.28
C ASP A 180 -18.68 -17.74 -5.85
N LEU A 181 -18.30 -16.64 -5.28
CA LEU A 181 -17.44 -16.60 -4.10
C LEU A 181 -18.19 -16.63 -2.81
N ASP A 182 -19.37 -16.08 -2.81
CA ASP A 182 -20.18 -15.94 -1.62
C ASP A 182 -21.63 -16.31 -1.96
N LEU A 183 -22.13 -17.35 -1.31
CA LEU A 183 -23.54 -17.77 -1.41
C LEU A 183 -24.50 -16.66 -0.96
N GLU A 184 -24.03 -15.73 -0.15
CA GLU A 184 -24.80 -14.60 0.38
C GLU A 184 -24.76 -13.36 -0.54
N HIS A 185 -23.92 -13.38 -1.60
CA HIS A 185 -23.84 -12.26 -2.53
C HIS A 185 -25.19 -12.01 -3.21
N PRO A 186 -25.75 -10.78 -3.25
CA PRO A 186 -27.06 -10.50 -3.83
C PRO A 186 -27.24 -10.98 -5.28
N GLY A 187 -26.17 -10.95 -6.08
CA GLY A 187 -26.16 -11.42 -7.47
C GLY A 187 -25.78 -12.90 -7.66
N PHE A 188 -25.60 -13.68 -6.59
CA PHE A 188 -25.12 -15.06 -6.69
C PHE A 188 -26.03 -15.94 -7.55
N SER A 189 -27.34 -15.85 -7.36
CA SER A 189 -28.34 -16.64 -8.10
C SER A 189 -28.73 -16.03 -9.45
N ASP A 190 -28.35 -14.77 -9.72
CA ASP A 190 -28.71 -14.05 -10.94
C ASP A 190 -27.70 -14.33 -12.06
N GLN A 191 -28.07 -15.21 -12.98
CA GLN A 191 -27.23 -15.62 -14.11
C GLN A 191 -26.99 -14.49 -15.12
N GLU A 192 -27.94 -13.56 -15.30
CA GLU A 192 -27.76 -12.43 -16.23
C GLU A 192 -26.82 -11.39 -15.62
N TYR A 193 -26.93 -11.10 -14.34
CA TYR A 193 -25.99 -10.26 -13.62
C TYR A 193 -24.56 -10.85 -13.68
N ARG A 194 -24.41 -12.15 -13.48
CA ARG A 194 -23.10 -12.84 -13.55
C ARG A 194 -22.49 -12.76 -14.94
N LYS A 195 -23.27 -12.98 -16.01
CA LYS A 195 -22.81 -12.79 -17.39
C LYS A 195 -22.39 -11.36 -17.67
N ARG A 196 -23.15 -10.40 -17.14
CA ARG A 196 -22.84 -8.97 -17.25
C ARG A 196 -21.52 -8.62 -16.56
N ARG A 197 -21.32 -9.13 -15.34
CA ARG A 197 -20.06 -8.98 -14.59
C ARG A 197 -18.88 -9.54 -15.37
N LYS A 198 -19.05 -10.74 -15.96
CA LYS A 198 -18.00 -11.35 -16.78
C LYS A 198 -17.66 -10.52 -18.01
N MET A 199 -18.63 -9.99 -18.72
CA MET A 199 -18.40 -9.13 -19.88
C MET A 199 -17.58 -7.87 -19.50
N ILE A 200 -17.92 -7.25 -18.39
CA ILE A 200 -17.19 -6.06 -17.88
C ILE A 200 -15.79 -6.45 -17.41
N ALA A 201 -15.63 -7.61 -16.77
CA ALA A 201 -14.31 -8.12 -16.40
C ALA A 201 -13.42 -8.39 -17.61
N ASP A 202 -13.97 -8.92 -18.71
CA ASP A 202 -13.25 -9.17 -19.96
C ASP A 202 -12.70 -7.85 -20.56
N ILE A 203 -13.44 -6.74 -20.45
CA ILE A 203 -12.95 -5.40 -20.81
C ILE A 203 -11.70 -5.04 -19.99
N ALA A 204 -11.76 -5.21 -18.68
CA ALA A 204 -10.63 -4.90 -17.80
C ALA A 204 -9.40 -5.78 -18.09
N PHE A 205 -9.59 -7.07 -18.33
CA PHE A 205 -8.49 -8.00 -18.68
C PHE A 205 -7.85 -7.70 -20.04
N SER A 206 -8.60 -7.14 -20.97
CA SER A 206 -8.07 -6.79 -22.29
C SER A 206 -7.25 -5.51 -22.31
N PHE A 207 -7.44 -4.63 -21.32
CA PHE A 207 -6.77 -3.32 -21.25
C PHE A 207 -5.26 -3.46 -21.09
N ARG A 208 -4.52 -2.64 -21.86
CA ARG A 208 -3.06 -2.47 -21.73
C ARG A 208 -2.72 -1.00 -21.58
N HIS A 209 -1.59 -0.73 -20.96
CA HIS A 209 -1.12 0.65 -20.83
C HIS A 209 -1.02 1.34 -22.20
N GLY A 210 -1.64 2.51 -22.30
CA GLY A 210 -1.72 3.29 -23.52
C GLY A 210 -3.02 3.11 -24.31
N ASP A 211 -3.81 2.10 -23.99
CA ASP A 211 -5.14 1.94 -24.59
C ASP A 211 -6.11 2.99 -24.03
N LEU A 212 -7.13 3.31 -24.83
CA LEU A 212 -8.30 4.01 -24.33
C LEU A 212 -9.16 3.06 -23.48
N ILE A 213 -9.69 3.55 -22.38
CA ILE A 213 -10.59 2.75 -21.54
C ILE A 213 -11.90 2.56 -22.32
N GLN A 214 -12.24 1.30 -22.56
CA GLN A 214 -13.45 0.96 -23.30
C GLN A 214 -14.69 1.45 -22.53
N ARG A 215 -15.60 2.12 -23.26
CA ARG A 215 -16.89 2.57 -22.71
C ARG A 215 -17.80 1.38 -22.44
N VAL A 216 -18.55 1.48 -21.37
CA VAL A 216 -19.60 0.51 -21.01
C VAL A 216 -20.95 1.11 -21.30
N GLU A 217 -21.74 0.46 -22.15
CA GLU A 217 -23.15 0.80 -22.32
C GLU A 217 -23.93 0.24 -21.13
N TYR A 218 -24.28 1.12 -20.20
CA TYR A 218 -25.00 0.72 -18.99
C TYR A 218 -26.48 0.45 -19.30
N LEU A 219 -27.02 -0.60 -18.68
CA LEU A 219 -28.40 -1.00 -18.82
C LEU A 219 -29.33 -0.06 -18.02
N PRO A 220 -30.61 0.07 -18.39
CA PRO A 220 -31.55 0.91 -17.64
C PRO A 220 -31.67 0.57 -16.14
N GLU A 221 -31.53 -0.70 -15.79
CA GLU A 221 -31.53 -1.17 -14.40
C GLU A 221 -30.25 -0.78 -13.64
N GLU A 222 -29.09 -0.78 -14.32
CA GLU A 222 -27.83 -0.30 -13.76
C GLU A 222 -27.90 1.22 -13.51
N ILE A 223 -28.49 1.96 -14.45
CA ILE A 223 -28.70 3.41 -14.29
C ILE A 223 -29.70 3.70 -13.17
N ALA A 224 -30.75 2.90 -13.03
CA ALA A 224 -31.72 3.06 -11.93
C ALA A 224 -31.08 2.81 -10.56
N THR A 225 -30.19 1.81 -10.45
CA THR A 225 -29.41 1.53 -9.23
C THR A 225 -28.46 2.70 -8.91
N TRP A 226 -27.71 3.17 -9.90
CA TRP A 226 -26.86 4.35 -9.78
C TRP A 226 -27.65 5.57 -9.32
N LYS A 227 -28.78 5.87 -9.95
CA LYS A 227 -29.66 7.02 -9.60
C LYS A 227 -30.05 7.00 -8.14
N GLN A 228 -30.45 5.85 -7.64
CA GLN A 228 -30.83 5.70 -6.23
C GLN A 228 -29.65 6.01 -5.30
N VAL A 229 -28.47 5.45 -5.56
CA VAL A 229 -27.27 5.69 -4.76
C VAL A 229 -26.84 7.15 -4.85
N TYR A 230 -26.71 7.65 -6.07
CA TYR A 230 -26.29 9.03 -6.36
C TYR A 230 -27.15 10.06 -5.66
N SER A 231 -28.49 10.01 -5.86
CA SER A 231 -29.42 10.99 -5.30
C SER A 231 -29.44 10.95 -3.77
N THR A 232 -29.37 9.75 -3.19
CA THR A 232 -29.34 9.57 -1.74
C THR A 232 -28.08 10.18 -1.13
N LEU A 233 -26.90 9.84 -1.64
CA LEU A 233 -25.63 10.34 -1.13
C LEU A 233 -25.46 11.85 -1.38
N LYS A 234 -25.83 12.32 -2.56
CA LYS A 234 -25.78 13.76 -2.90
C LYS A 234 -26.57 14.61 -1.91
N SER A 235 -27.68 14.08 -1.35
CA SER A 235 -28.46 14.80 -0.35
C SER A 235 -27.72 14.99 0.98
N LEU A 236 -26.76 14.10 1.31
CA LEU A 236 -25.96 14.15 2.54
C LEU A 236 -24.67 14.97 2.39
N TYR A 237 -24.06 14.98 1.22
CA TYR A 237 -22.74 15.60 1.01
C TYR A 237 -22.62 17.03 1.55
N PRO A 238 -23.59 17.94 1.37
CA PRO A 238 -23.46 19.33 1.85
C PRO A 238 -23.19 19.46 3.34
N THR A 239 -23.62 18.49 4.14
CA THR A 239 -23.48 18.51 5.60
C THR A 239 -22.41 17.56 6.14
N HIS A 240 -22.07 16.51 5.39
CA HIS A 240 -21.20 15.42 5.88
C HIS A 240 -19.84 15.37 5.20
N ALA A 241 -19.77 15.72 3.90
CA ALA A 241 -18.52 15.64 3.14
C ALA A 241 -17.61 16.84 3.37
N CYS A 242 -16.30 16.64 3.19
CA CYS A 242 -15.31 17.72 3.22
C CYS A 242 -15.48 18.65 1.99
N LYS A 243 -15.01 19.90 2.11
CA LYS A 243 -15.11 20.91 1.04
C LYS A 243 -14.42 20.49 -0.25
N GLU A 244 -13.29 19.80 -0.16
CA GLU A 244 -12.53 19.32 -1.33
C GLU A 244 -13.37 18.32 -2.14
N HIS A 245 -14.10 17.44 -1.46
CA HIS A 245 -15.05 16.54 -2.13
C HIS A 245 -16.18 17.33 -2.82
N LEU A 246 -16.79 18.29 -2.13
CA LEU A 246 -17.90 19.08 -2.68
C LEU A 246 -17.47 19.87 -3.92
N GLU A 247 -16.32 20.53 -3.87
CA GLU A 247 -15.76 21.29 -4.98
C GLU A 247 -15.47 20.38 -6.19
N ALA A 248 -14.81 19.25 -5.94
CA ALA A 248 -14.47 18.28 -6.98
C ALA A 248 -15.74 17.63 -7.58
N PHE A 249 -16.72 17.29 -6.74
CA PHE A 249 -17.97 16.69 -7.17
C PHE A 249 -18.75 17.63 -8.10
N HIS A 250 -18.83 18.91 -7.78
CA HIS A 250 -19.45 19.92 -8.64
C HIS A 250 -18.73 20.03 -10.02
N LEU A 251 -17.40 19.96 -10.03
CA LEU A 251 -16.63 19.98 -11.29
C LEU A 251 -16.85 18.70 -12.11
N LEU A 252 -16.99 17.55 -11.46
CA LEU A 252 -17.30 16.28 -12.12
C LEU A 252 -18.70 16.29 -12.74
N GLU A 253 -19.68 16.88 -12.06
CA GLU A 253 -21.01 17.11 -12.64
C GLU A 253 -20.93 17.97 -13.91
N THR A 254 -20.07 18.98 -13.90
CA THR A 254 -19.96 19.93 -15.02
C THR A 254 -19.15 19.37 -16.21
N HIS A 255 -18.10 18.59 -15.95
CA HIS A 255 -17.09 18.26 -16.96
C HIS A 255 -16.97 16.77 -17.28
N SER A 256 -17.52 15.88 -16.44
CA SER A 256 -17.28 14.43 -16.56
C SER A 256 -18.57 13.60 -16.63
N GLY A 257 -19.71 14.27 -16.84
CA GLY A 257 -20.99 13.59 -17.07
C GLY A 257 -21.64 12.99 -15.82
N TYR A 258 -21.25 13.43 -14.61
CA TYR A 258 -21.91 13.01 -13.37
C TYR A 258 -23.34 13.58 -13.32
N SER A 259 -24.31 12.70 -13.30
CA SER A 259 -25.71 13.06 -13.06
C SER A 259 -26.49 11.84 -12.56
N GLU A 260 -27.67 12.04 -12.04
CA GLU A 260 -28.51 10.96 -11.53
C GLU A 260 -28.97 9.96 -12.61
N ASP A 261 -29.05 10.40 -13.86
CA ASP A 261 -29.52 9.60 -14.99
C ASP A 261 -28.37 9.13 -15.90
N ASN A 262 -27.12 9.34 -15.50
CA ASN A 262 -25.96 8.95 -16.30
C ASN A 262 -24.80 8.48 -15.43
N ILE A 263 -24.33 7.27 -15.66
CA ILE A 263 -23.12 6.74 -15.06
C ILE A 263 -21.90 7.24 -15.85
N PRO A 264 -20.98 7.99 -15.23
CA PRO A 264 -19.82 8.54 -15.94
C PRO A 264 -18.93 7.44 -16.52
N GLN A 265 -18.38 7.68 -17.70
CA GLN A 265 -17.44 6.78 -18.33
C GLN A 265 -16.03 6.95 -17.75
N LEU A 266 -15.36 5.85 -17.40
CA LEU A 266 -14.01 5.91 -16.81
C LEU A 266 -13.02 6.69 -17.67
N GLN A 267 -13.13 6.62 -19.02
CA GLN A 267 -12.25 7.35 -19.92
C GLN A 267 -12.36 8.87 -19.72
N ASP A 268 -13.58 9.39 -19.59
CA ASP A 268 -13.81 10.83 -19.44
C ASP A 268 -13.35 11.32 -18.07
N VAL A 269 -13.64 10.55 -17.04
CA VAL A 269 -13.19 10.80 -15.66
C VAL A 269 -11.67 10.74 -15.55
N SER A 270 -11.04 9.77 -16.22
CA SER A 270 -9.58 9.65 -16.27
C SER A 270 -8.91 10.85 -16.92
N CYS A 271 -9.48 11.37 -18.01
CA CYS A 271 -8.99 12.61 -18.64
C CYS A 271 -9.08 13.80 -17.68
N PHE A 272 -10.21 13.97 -17.01
CA PHE A 272 -10.41 15.03 -16.02
C PHE A 272 -9.40 14.96 -14.86
N LEU A 273 -9.19 13.79 -14.28
CA LEU A 273 -8.22 13.60 -13.20
C LEU A 273 -6.78 13.87 -13.67
N LYS A 274 -6.45 13.42 -14.88
CA LYS A 274 -5.11 13.60 -15.45
C LYS A 274 -4.75 15.08 -15.60
N GLU A 275 -5.68 15.90 -16.03
CA GLU A 275 -5.49 17.35 -16.16
C GLU A 275 -5.36 18.05 -14.80
N ARG A 276 -6.08 17.60 -13.78
CA ARG A 276 -6.10 18.25 -12.47
C ARG A 276 -4.96 17.86 -11.55
N THR A 277 -4.68 16.57 -11.45
CA THR A 277 -3.75 16.02 -10.44
C THR A 277 -2.74 15.04 -11.02
N GLY A 278 -2.84 14.72 -12.31
CA GLY A 278 -2.02 13.69 -12.94
C GLY A 278 -2.49 12.26 -12.65
N PHE A 279 -3.54 12.06 -11.83
CA PHE A 279 -4.13 10.75 -11.66
C PHE A 279 -4.86 10.30 -12.94
N GLN A 280 -4.80 9.03 -13.21
CA GLN A 280 -5.55 8.39 -14.29
C GLN A 280 -6.18 7.10 -13.79
N LEU A 281 -7.31 6.74 -14.39
CA LEU A 281 -7.99 5.50 -14.07
C LEU A 281 -7.46 4.35 -14.92
N ARG A 282 -7.51 3.16 -14.35
CA ARG A 282 -7.24 1.90 -15.04
C ARG A 282 -8.37 0.92 -14.72
N PRO A 283 -9.03 0.32 -15.72
CA PRO A 283 -10.10 -0.64 -15.45
C PRO A 283 -9.52 -1.90 -14.78
N VAL A 284 -10.24 -2.42 -13.79
CA VAL A 284 -9.91 -3.65 -13.06
C VAL A 284 -11.11 -4.56 -12.96
N ALA A 285 -10.87 -5.87 -13.03
CA ALA A 285 -11.93 -6.87 -13.05
C ALA A 285 -12.50 -7.19 -11.65
N GLY A 286 -11.79 -6.85 -10.58
CA GLY A 286 -12.18 -7.14 -9.21
C GLY A 286 -11.11 -6.68 -8.22
N LEU A 287 -11.14 -7.24 -7.00
CA LEU A 287 -10.25 -6.88 -5.92
C LEU A 287 -8.82 -7.38 -6.18
N LEU A 288 -7.88 -6.45 -6.18
CA LEU A 288 -6.45 -6.72 -6.32
C LEU A 288 -5.79 -7.03 -4.98
N SER A 289 -4.63 -7.68 -5.04
CA SER A 289 -3.74 -7.75 -3.88
C SER A 289 -3.36 -6.34 -3.40
N ALA A 290 -3.18 -6.17 -2.08
CA ALA A 290 -2.78 -4.89 -1.51
C ALA A 290 -1.49 -4.36 -2.16
N ARG A 291 -0.52 -5.23 -2.43
CA ARG A 291 0.75 -4.89 -3.08
C ARG A 291 0.55 -4.32 -4.49
N ASP A 292 -0.24 -4.99 -5.32
CA ASP A 292 -0.49 -4.54 -6.70
C ASP A 292 -1.30 -3.25 -6.73
N PHE A 293 -2.31 -3.15 -5.86
CA PHE A 293 -3.13 -1.96 -5.76
C PHE A 293 -2.32 -0.73 -5.29
N LEU A 294 -1.60 -0.85 -4.17
CA LEU A 294 -0.81 0.26 -3.64
C LEU A 294 0.30 0.68 -4.61
N SER A 295 0.95 -0.28 -5.28
CA SER A 295 2.00 0.05 -6.25
C SER A 295 1.50 0.91 -7.42
N SER A 296 0.23 0.77 -7.82
CA SER A 296 -0.36 1.58 -8.88
C SER A 296 -0.48 3.05 -8.50
N LEU A 297 -0.74 3.34 -7.22
CA LEU A 297 -0.84 4.71 -6.70
C LEU A 297 0.48 5.47 -6.83
N ALA A 298 1.63 4.79 -6.79
CA ALA A 298 2.94 5.40 -6.99
C ALA A 298 3.05 6.09 -8.36
N PHE A 299 2.35 5.58 -9.37
CA PHE A 299 2.29 6.14 -10.72
C PHE A 299 1.11 7.10 -10.93
N ARG A 300 0.40 7.47 -9.86
CA ARG A 300 -0.89 8.17 -9.97
C ARG A 300 -1.89 7.43 -10.85
N VAL A 301 -1.93 6.12 -10.73
CA VAL A 301 -2.92 5.25 -11.36
C VAL A 301 -3.84 4.68 -10.29
N PHE A 302 -5.14 4.91 -10.45
CA PHE A 302 -6.17 4.35 -9.60
C PHE A 302 -6.88 3.22 -10.36
N GLN A 303 -6.84 2.02 -9.81
CA GLN A 303 -7.47 0.83 -10.38
C GLN A 303 -8.95 0.84 -10.01
N CYS A 304 -9.83 0.93 -11.01
CA CYS A 304 -11.23 1.26 -10.89
C CYS A 304 -12.13 0.21 -11.53
N THR A 305 -13.13 -0.26 -10.83
CA THR A 305 -14.15 -1.18 -11.37
C THR A 305 -15.17 -0.44 -12.24
N GLN A 306 -15.78 -1.16 -13.20
CA GLN A 306 -16.80 -0.60 -14.10
C GLN A 306 -18.17 -1.22 -13.91
N TYR A 307 -18.33 -2.26 -13.10
CA TYR A 307 -19.62 -2.88 -12.84
C TYR A 307 -20.41 -2.13 -11.76
N ILE A 308 -21.71 -2.24 -11.81
CA ILE A 308 -22.64 -1.71 -10.81
C ILE A 308 -23.07 -2.84 -9.88
N ARG A 309 -23.25 -2.53 -8.60
CA ARG A 309 -23.81 -3.44 -7.60
C ARG A 309 -25.18 -3.99 -8.02
N HIS A 310 -25.56 -5.12 -7.46
CA HIS A 310 -26.84 -5.76 -7.80
C HIS A 310 -28.03 -4.90 -7.40
N ALA A 311 -29.06 -4.80 -8.28
CA ALA A 311 -30.21 -3.94 -8.10
C ALA A 311 -31.09 -4.26 -6.88
N SER A 312 -31.01 -5.50 -6.36
CA SER A 312 -31.75 -5.89 -5.15
C SER A 312 -31.16 -5.27 -3.87
N SER A 313 -29.93 -4.75 -3.91
CA SER A 313 -29.25 -4.16 -2.75
C SER A 313 -28.50 -2.87 -3.16
N PRO A 314 -29.22 -1.82 -3.57
CA PRO A 314 -28.58 -0.62 -4.10
C PRO A 314 -27.79 0.16 -3.05
N MET A 315 -28.19 0.08 -1.78
CA MET A 315 -27.52 0.80 -0.69
C MET A 315 -26.39 -0.01 -0.03
N HIS A 316 -26.21 -1.27 -0.45
CA HIS A 316 -25.20 -2.16 0.09
C HIS A 316 -24.46 -2.90 -1.04
N SER A 317 -23.12 -2.96 -0.95
CA SER A 317 -22.29 -3.76 -1.83
C SER A 317 -21.26 -4.53 -1.01
N PRO A 318 -21.17 -5.85 -1.13
CA PRO A 318 -20.17 -6.65 -0.41
C PRO A 318 -18.75 -6.44 -0.95
N GLU A 319 -18.61 -5.71 -2.06
CA GLU A 319 -17.36 -5.43 -2.74
C GLU A 319 -17.40 -4.03 -3.40
N PRO A 320 -16.23 -3.40 -3.65
CA PRO A 320 -16.17 -2.14 -4.36
C PRO A 320 -16.77 -2.27 -5.75
N ASP A 321 -17.69 -1.39 -6.09
CA ASP A 321 -18.30 -1.27 -7.40
C ASP A 321 -18.07 0.12 -7.98
N CYS A 322 -18.56 0.36 -9.20
CA CYS A 322 -18.44 1.66 -9.86
C CYS A 322 -19.02 2.82 -9.05
N CYS A 323 -20.09 2.60 -8.27
CA CYS A 323 -20.64 3.64 -7.39
C CYS A 323 -19.64 4.04 -6.31
N HIS A 324 -19.02 3.06 -5.64
CA HIS A 324 -17.98 3.30 -4.65
C HIS A 324 -16.80 4.08 -5.25
N GLU A 325 -16.33 3.65 -6.42
CA GLU A 325 -15.16 4.26 -7.05
C GLU A 325 -15.43 5.71 -7.48
N LEU A 326 -16.54 5.94 -8.18
CA LEU A 326 -16.85 7.25 -8.76
C LEU A 326 -17.34 8.27 -7.75
N LEU A 327 -18.11 7.86 -6.74
CA LEU A 327 -18.65 8.78 -5.73
C LEU A 327 -17.70 8.98 -4.55
N GLY A 328 -16.94 7.94 -4.20
CA GLY A 328 -16.02 7.96 -3.06
C GLY A 328 -14.61 8.43 -3.43
N HIS A 329 -13.91 7.66 -4.27
CA HIS A 329 -12.48 7.91 -4.53
C HIS A 329 -12.22 9.07 -5.49
N VAL A 330 -12.92 9.10 -6.62
CA VAL A 330 -12.63 10.03 -7.72
C VAL A 330 -12.66 11.50 -7.28
N PRO A 331 -13.67 12.00 -6.54
CA PRO A 331 -13.68 13.40 -6.13
C PRO A 331 -12.45 13.77 -5.31
N MET A 332 -12.03 12.90 -4.39
CA MET A 332 -10.86 13.16 -3.54
C MET A 332 -9.55 13.12 -4.35
N LEU A 333 -9.41 12.23 -5.32
CA LEU A 333 -8.24 12.19 -6.22
C LEU A 333 -8.13 13.42 -7.11
N ALA A 334 -9.17 14.23 -7.24
CA ALA A 334 -9.15 15.50 -7.92
C ALA A 334 -8.54 16.66 -7.09
N ASP A 335 -8.37 16.49 -5.77
CA ASP A 335 -7.62 17.40 -4.93
C ASP A 335 -6.11 17.12 -4.99
N LYS A 336 -5.30 18.18 -5.16
CA LYS A 336 -3.84 18.05 -5.34
C LYS A 336 -3.12 17.50 -4.11
N THR A 337 -3.55 17.92 -2.92
CA THR A 337 -2.91 17.51 -1.65
C THR A 337 -3.24 16.06 -1.34
N PHE A 338 -4.50 15.68 -1.53
CA PHE A 338 -4.94 14.31 -1.34
C PHE A 338 -4.37 13.35 -2.39
N ALA A 339 -4.27 13.78 -3.66
CA ALA A 339 -3.60 13.03 -4.71
C ALA A 339 -2.12 12.76 -4.37
N GLN A 340 -1.41 13.75 -3.81
CA GLN A 340 -0.04 13.56 -3.35
C GLN A 340 0.04 12.61 -2.15
N PHE A 341 -0.88 12.74 -1.19
CA PHE A 341 -0.98 11.82 -0.05
C PHE A 341 -1.17 10.37 -0.50
N SER A 342 -2.09 10.14 -1.43
CA SER A 342 -2.34 8.81 -2.00
C SER A 342 -1.12 8.26 -2.75
N GLN A 343 -0.41 9.11 -3.50
CA GLN A 343 0.83 8.74 -4.18
C GLN A 343 1.95 8.40 -3.17
N ASP A 344 2.07 9.15 -2.07
CA ASP A 344 3.10 8.92 -1.05
C ASP A 344 2.93 7.51 -0.41
N ILE A 345 1.69 7.06 -0.19
CA ILE A 345 1.40 5.67 0.25
C ILE A 345 1.89 4.67 -0.83
N GLY A 346 1.58 4.94 -2.09
CA GLY A 346 2.02 4.11 -3.21
C GLY A 346 3.54 4.00 -3.30
N LEU A 347 4.25 5.12 -3.22
CA LEU A 347 5.73 5.15 -3.24
C LEU A 347 6.33 4.40 -2.05
N ALA A 348 5.69 4.48 -0.88
CA ALA A 348 6.09 3.73 0.31
C ALA A 348 5.97 2.22 0.13
N SER A 349 5.02 1.75 -0.66
CA SER A 349 4.77 0.33 -0.88
C SER A 349 5.80 -0.37 -1.79
N LEU A 350 6.54 0.40 -2.61
CA LEU A 350 7.46 -0.16 -3.59
C LEU A 350 8.65 -0.85 -2.91
N GLY A 351 8.80 -2.15 -3.13
CA GLY A 351 9.85 -2.98 -2.55
C GLY A 351 9.69 -3.27 -1.05
N ALA A 352 8.59 -2.83 -0.42
CA ALA A 352 8.29 -3.09 0.98
C ALA A 352 8.03 -4.58 1.26
N THR A 353 8.28 -5.02 2.48
CA THR A 353 7.97 -6.38 2.94
C THR A 353 6.46 -6.61 3.03
N ASP A 354 6.03 -7.86 3.15
CA ASP A 354 4.60 -8.17 3.28
C ASP A 354 3.99 -7.58 4.56
N GLU A 355 4.76 -7.52 5.65
CA GLU A 355 4.34 -6.88 6.91
C GLU A 355 4.16 -5.36 6.75
N GLU A 356 5.05 -4.71 6.01
CA GLU A 356 4.95 -3.28 5.72
C GLU A 356 3.79 -2.98 4.76
N ILE A 357 3.56 -3.85 3.77
CA ILE A 357 2.38 -3.75 2.90
C ILE A 357 1.08 -3.86 3.71
N GLU A 358 1.01 -4.79 4.67
CA GLU A 358 -0.17 -4.92 5.54
C GLU A 358 -0.43 -3.63 6.35
N LYS A 359 0.63 -3.02 6.90
CA LYS A 359 0.53 -1.75 7.63
C LYS A 359 0.12 -0.59 6.72
N LEU A 360 0.73 -0.47 5.54
CA LEU A 360 0.37 0.56 4.57
C LEU A 360 -1.06 0.39 4.04
N ALA A 361 -1.52 -0.85 3.86
CA ALA A 361 -2.89 -1.15 3.49
C ALA A 361 -3.87 -0.78 4.62
N THR A 362 -3.50 -1.00 5.88
CA THR A 362 -4.30 -0.58 7.03
C THR A 362 -4.34 0.94 7.17
N LEU A 363 -3.22 1.64 6.92
CA LEU A 363 -3.20 3.10 6.84
C LEU A 363 -4.10 3.62 5.71
N TYR A 364 -4.04 3.01 4.53
CA TYR A 364 -4.94 3.32 3.42
C TYR A 364 -6.40 3.16 3.84
N TRP A 365 -6.73 2.08 4.55
CA TRP A 365 -8.08 1.82 5.08
C TRP A 365 -8.56 2.96 5.98
N PHE A 366 -7.81 3.33 7.02
CA PHE A 366 -8.23 4.36 7.98
C PHE A 366 -8.04 5.79 7.51
N THR A 367 -7.51 6.00 6.32
CA THR A 367 -7.39 7.32 5.70
C THR A 367 -8.20 7.40 4.42
N VAL A 368 -7.73 6.84 3.32
CA VAL A 368 -8.36 6.97 2.01
C VAL A 368 -9.76 6.34 1.96
N GLU A 369 -9.99 5.25 2.70
CA GLU A 369 -11.30 4.59 2.72
C GLU A 369 -12.24 5.16 3.80
N PHE A 370 -11.76 5.36 5.04
CA PHE A 370 -12.61 5.70 6.19
C PHE A 370 -12.12 6.94 6.96
N GLY A 371 -11.36 7.80 6.31
CA GLY A 371 -10.79 8.97 6.98
C GLY A 371 -11.78 10.10 7.20
N LEU A 372 -11.57 10.79 8.33
CA LEU A 372 -12.26 12.02 8.72
C LEU A 372 -11.25 13.19 8.80
N CYS A 373 -11.72 14.42 8.59
CA CYS A 373 -10.90 15.62 8.74
C CYS A 373 -11.64 16.72 9.48
N LYS A 374 -10.91 17.65 10.07
CA LYS A 374 -11.47 18.86 10.68
C LYS A 374 -11.56 19.99 9.67
N GLN A 375 -12.71 20.60 9.57
CA GLN A 375 -12.95 21.78 8.74
C GLN A 375 -13.92 22.72 9.46
N ASP A 376 -13.52 23.98 9.61
CA ASP A 376 -14.33 25.05 10.22
C ASP A 376 -14.88 24.69 11.62
N GLY A 377 -14.12 23.90 12.38
CA GLY A 377 -14.49 23.43 13.73
C GLY A 377 -15.39 22.20 13.77
N GLU A 378 -15.77 21.66 12.63
CA GLU A 378 -16.57 20.43 12.50
C GLU A 378 -15.74 19.27 11.94
N VAL A 379 -16.19 18.03 12.21
CA VAL A 379 -15.63 16.83 11.61
C VAL A 379 -16.39 16.53 10.32
N LYS A 380 -15.67 16.30 9.23
CA LYS A 380 -16.20 15.97 7.90
C LYS A 380 -15.58 14.67 7.37
N ALA A 381 -16.34 13.97 6.56
CA ALA A 381 -15.87 12.75 5.90
C ALA A 381 -15.11 13.06 4.61
N TYR A 382 -13.98 12.37 4.39
CA TYR A 382 -13.28 12.36 3.12
C TYR A 382 -13.00 10.95 2.61
N GLY A 383 -13.14 9.94 3.47
CA GLY A 383 -12.91 8.56 3.11
C GLY A 383 -13.91 8.05 2.08
N ALA A 384 -13.43 7.34 1.06
CA ALA A 384 -14.26 6.86 -0.04
C ALA A 384 -15.34 5.87 0.41
N GLY A 385 -15.03 5.01 1.39
CA GLY A 385 -15.98 4.11 2.01
C GLY A 385 -17.12 4.84 2.70
N LEU A 386 -16.83 5.98 3.33
CA LEU A 386 -17.85 6.84 3.93
C LEU A 386 -18.69 7.53 2.87
N LEU A 387 -18.03 8.15 1.89
CA LEU A 387 -18.69 8.97 0.85
C LEU A 387 -19.50 8.15 -0.18
N SER A 388 -19.36 6.83 -0.15
CA SER A 388 -20.09 5.89 -1.02
C SER A 388 -21.07 4.99 -0.27
N SER A 389 -21.19 5.14 1.05
CA SER A 389 -22.09 4.37 1.92
C SER A 389 -22.97 5.28 2.75
N TYR A 390 -24.29 5.16 2.55
CA TYR A 390 -25.26 5.98 3.28
C TYR A 390 -25.17 5.79 4.80
N GLY A 391 -25.18 4.54 5.27
CA GLY A 391 -25.24 4.27 6.69
C GLY A 391 -23.93 4.50 7.39
N GLU A 392 -22.80 4.12 6.78
CA GLU A 392 -21.48 4.35 7.36
C GLU A 392 -21.14 5.84 7.43
N LEU A 393 -21.57 6.64 6.43
CA LEU A 393 -21.39 8.09 6.47
C LEU A 393 -22.12 8.71 7.68
N LEU A 394 -23.35 8.29 7.95
CA LEU A 394 -24.11 8.75 9.11
C LEU A 394 -23.52 8.23 10.42
N HIS A 395 -23.11 6.95 10.46
CA HIS A 395 -22.52 6.33 11.64
C HIS A 395 -21.20 7.01 12.02
N SER A 396 -20.31 7.25 11.06
CA SER A 396 -18.99 7.82 11.31
C SER A 396 -19.00 9.22 11.93
N LEU A 397 -20.10 9.96 11.76
CA LEU A 397 -20.29 11.32 12.30
C LEU A 397 -21.31 11.37 13.45
N SER A 398 -21.75 10.20 13.94
CA SER A 398 -22.58 10.05 15.14
C SER A 398 -21.73 9.97 16.42
N ASP A 399 -22.39 9.85 17.57
CA ASP A 399 -21.73 9.67 18.87
C ASP A 399 -21.41 8.19 19.18
N GLU A 400 -21.70 7.26 18.26
CA GLU A 400 -21.52 5.82 18.50
C GLU A 400 -20.07 5.34 18.39
N PRO A 401 -19.33 5.68 17.29
CA PRO A 401 -17.96 5.21 17.14
C PRO A 401 -16.95 6.03 17.93
N GLU A 402 -15.82 5.43 18.22
CA GLU A 402 -14.68 6.16 18.79
C GLU A 402 -13.97 6.97 17.71
N ILE A 403 -13.78 8.27 17.92
CA ILE A 403 -13.03 9.16 17.03
C ILE A 403 -11.69 9.48 17.67
N ARG A 404 -10.59 9.11 17.00
CA ARG A 404 -9.21 9.37 17.45
C ARG A 404 -8.50 10.36 16.53
N PRO A 405 -7.59 11.19 17.07
CA PRO A 405 -6.67 11.94 16.21
C PRO A 405 -5.85 11.00 15.33
N PHE A 406 -5.62 11.39 14.06
CA PHE A 406 -4.82 10.57 13.17
C PHE A 406 -3.36 10.50 13.63
N ASP A 407 -2.93 9.30 13.96
CA ASP A 407 -1.54 8.91 14.22
C ASP A 407 -1.23 7.66 13.36
N PRO A 408 -0.28 7.76 12.41
CA PRO A 408 0.06 6.63 11.53
C PRO A 408 0.54 5.37 12.26
N GLU A 409 1.24 5.51 13.39
CA GLU A 409 1.71 4.36 14.18
C GLU A 409 0.55 3.58 14.80
N GLU A 410 -0.47 4.28 15.29
CA GLU A 410 -1.69 3.67 15.81
C GLU A 410 -2.57 3.13 14.69
N ALA A 411 -2.81 3.93 13.65
CA ALA A 411 -3.70 3.58 12.55
C ALA A 411 -3.19 2.37 11.75
N ALA A 412 -1.85 2.23 11.57
CA ALA A 412 -1.25 1.13 10.84
C ALA A 412 -1.47 -0.26 11.45
N ILE A 413 -1.80 -0.32 12.74
CA ILE A 413 -1.99 -1.57 13.50
C ILE A 413 -3.40 -1.72 14.05
N GLN A 414 -4.28 -0.74 13.83
CA GLN A 414 -5.67 -0.77 14.29
C GLN A 414 -6.43 -1.89 13.57
N PRO A 415 -7.08 -2.80 14.28
CA PRO A 415 -8.01 -3.75 13.67
C PRO A 415 -9.16 -3.03 12.97
N TYR A 416 -9.48 -3.44 11.76
CA TYR A 416 -10.59 -2.88 10.99
C TYR A 416 -11.69 -3.92 10.75
N GLN A 417 -12.90 -3.41 10.49
CA GLN A 417 -14.06 -4.21 10.15
C GLN A 417 -14.26 -4.17 8.62
N ASP A 418 -14.49 -5.33 8.00
CA ASP A 418 -14.78 -5.44 6.56
C ASP A 418 -16.24 -5.85 6.28
N GLN A 419 -17.01 -6.19 7.33
CA GLN A 419 -18.40 -6.63 7.25
C GLN A 419 -19.37 -5.75 8.05
N ASN A 420 -18.85 -4.91 8.94
CA ASN A 420 -19.62 -4.04 9.83
C ASN A 420 -19.06 -2.62 9.75
N TYR A 421 -19.82 -1.64 10.29
CA TYR A 421 -19.31 -0.30 10.50
C TYR A 421 -18.06 -0.31 11.36
N GLN A 422 -17.15 0.61 11.06
CA GLN A 422 -15.95 0.75 11.87
C GLN A 422 -16.34 1.18 13.30
N SER A 423 -15.72 0.56 14.29
CA SER A 423 -15.85 0.99 15.68
C SER A 423 -14.95 2.17 16.06
N VAL A 424 -13.92 2.41 15.24
CA VAL A 424 -12.94 3.48 15.41
C VAL A 424 -12.68 4.17 14.09
N TYR A 425 -12.69 5.49 14.08
CA TYR A 425 -12.26 6.32 12.95
C TYR A 425 -11.15 7.25 13.38
N PHE A 426 -10.31 7.65 12.42
CA PHE A 426 -9.23 8.60 12.64
C PHE A 426 -9.54 9.92 11.97
N VAL A 427 -9.33 11.03 12.72
CA VAL A 427 -9.57 12.38 12.25
C VAL A 427 -8.25 13.12 12.07
N SER A 428 -8.00 13.62 10.87
CA SER A 428 -6.84 14.45 10.53
C SER A 428 -7.16 15.92 10.77
N GLU A 429 -6.17 16.70 11.25
CA GLU A 429 -6.34 18.16 11.40
C GLU A 429 -6.42 18.85 10.02
N SER A 430 -5.71 18.33 9.04
CA SER A 430 -5.76 18.73 7.63
C SER A 430 -5.08 17.66 6.76
N PHE A 431 -5.29 17.70 5.44
CA PHE A 431 -4.56 16.82 4.51
C PHE A 431 -3.06 17.09 4.49
N THR A 432 -2.63 18.32 4.74
CA THR A 432 -1.20 18.65 4.87
C THR A 432 -0.60 18.00 6.10
N ASP A 433 -1.26 18.09 7.27
CA ASP A 433 -0.83 17.43 8.50
C ASP A 433 -0.77 15.91 8.33
N ALA A 434 -1.82 15.33 7.76
CA ALA A 434 -1.85 13.88 7.47
C ALA A 434 -0.69 13.43 6.58
N LYS A 435 -0.38 14.21 5.54
CA LYS A 435 0.73 13.95 4.62
C LYS A 435 2.09 14.02 5.32
N GLU A 436 2.32 15.00 6.16
CA GLU A 436 3.57 15.17 6.92
C GLU A 436 3.76 14.02 7.92
N LYS A 437 2.72 13.65 8.65
CA LYS A 437 2.72 12.50 9.56
C LYS A 437 3.01 11.19 8.82
N LEU A 438 2.37 10.96 7.67
CA LEU A 438 2.62 9.80 6.84
C LEU A 438 4.08 9.75 6.36
N ARG A 439 4.63 10.87 5.88
CA ARG A 439 6.03 10.95 5.43
C ARG A 439 7.01 10.64 6.56
N THR A 440 6.74 11.11 7.75
CA THR A 440 7.54 10.80 8.94
C THR A 440 7.47 9.29 9.22
N TYR A 441 6.29 8.69 9.23
CA TYR A 441 6.10 7.25 9.41
C TYR A 441 6.85 6.43 8.35
N VAL A 442 6.69 6.79 7.07
CA VAL A 442 7.33 6.10 5.94
C VAL A 442 8.86 6.18 6.01
N SER A 443 9.42 7.27 6.57
CA SER A 443 10.88 7.40 6.74
C SER A 443 11.48 6.34 7.67
N HIS A 444 10.67 5.71 8.51
CA HIS A 444 11.09 4.60 9.38
C HIS A 444 11.08 3.23 8.67
N ILE A 445 10.44 3.12 7.50
CA ILE A 445 10.47 1.91 6.69
C ILE A 445 11.87 1.71 6.13
N LYS A 446 12.54 0.65 6.57
CA LYS A 446 13.94 0.37 6.18
C LYS A 446 14.01 -0.29 4.81
N ARG A 447 14.36 0.48 3.80
CA ARG A 447 14.67 -0.01 2.44
C ARG A 447 16.13 0.31 2.10
N PRO A 448 16.81 -0.51 1.28
CA PRO A 448 18.19 -0.24 0.87
C PRO A 448 18.32 0.88 -0.17
N PHE A 449 17.21 1.47 -0.61
CA PHE A 449 17.11 2.53 -1.60
C PHE A 449 15.96 3.47 -1.25
N ALA A 450 15.95 4.66 -1.83
CA ALA A 450 14.78 5.52 -1.94
C ALA A 450 14.19 5.44 -3.35
N VAL A 451 12.98 5.93 -3.53
CA VAL A 451 12.32 6.00 -4.84
C VAL A 451 11.80 7.40 -5.09
N GLN A 452 11.84 7.82 -6.35
CA GLN A 452 11.29 9.08 -6.82
C GLN A 452 10.44 8.81 -8.06
N TYR A 453 9.27 9.44 -8.13
CA TYR A 453 8.45 9.40 -9.34
C TYR A 453 8.88 10.49 -10.31
N ASN A 454 9.17 10.11 -11.54
CA ASN A 454 9.45 11.06 -12.61
C ASN A 454 8.19 11.24 -13.48
N PRO A 455 7.53 12.41 -13.41
CA PRO A 455 6.29 12.66 -14.15
C PRO A 455 6.49 12.80 -15.66
N TYR A 456 7.69 13.07 -16.13
CA TYR A 456 8.00 13.25 -17.54
C TYR A 456 8.11 11.90 -18.26
N THR A 457 8.70 10.92 -17.58
CA THR A 457 8.91 9.57 -18.12
C THR A 457 7.87 8.56 -17.62
N LEU A 458 7.00 8.95 -16.67
CA LEU A 458 6.03 8.11 -16.00
C LEU A 458 6.70 6.86 -15.39
N SER A 459 7.87 7.05 -14.79
CA SER A 459 8.68 5.98 -14.21
C SER A 459 9.07 6.25 -12.77
N ILE A 460 9.47 5.18 -12.10
CA ILE A 460 10.05 5.22 -10.76
C ILE A 460 11.57 5.15 -10.89
N GLU A 461 12.24 6.16 -10.41
CA GLU A 461 13.70 6.20 -10.29
C GLU A 461 14.10 5.65 -8.94
N VAL A 462 15.02 4.68 -8.97
CA VAL A 462 15.58 4.05 -7.77
C VAL A 462 16.82 4.81 -7.36
N LEU A 463 16.79 5.45 -6.20
CA LEU A 463 17.89 6.26 -5.66
C LEU A 463 18.73 5.38 -4.72
N ASP A 464 19.61 4.57 -5.28
CA ASP A 464 20.47 3.63 -4.56
C ASP A 464 21.97 3.99 -4.60
N SER A 465 22.33 5.04 -5.35
CA SER A 465 23.70 5.51 -5.48
C SER A 465 23.83 7.02 -5.25
N PRO A 466 24.95 7.50 -4.65
CA PRO A 466 25.19 8.93 -4.42
C PRO A 466 25.15 9.76 -5.70
N SER A 467 25.58 9.22 -6.83
CA SER A 467 25.59 9.93 -8.11
C SER A 467 24.17 10.20 -8.64
N GLN A 468 23.27 9.22 -8.53
CA GLN A 468 21.87 9.39 -8.92
C GLN A 468 21.17 10.43 -8.03
N ILE A 469 21.39 10.35 -6.69
CA ILE A 469 20.83 11.31 -5.74
C ILE A 469 21.35 12.73 -6.05
N GLN A 470 22.63 12.87 -6.37
CA GLN A 470 23.22 14.16 -6.73
C GLN A 470 22.60 14.71 -8.03
N SER A 471 22.43 13.90 -9.07
CA SER A 471 21.79 14.31 -10.32
C SER A 471 20.36 14.82 -10.08
N SER A 472 19.56 14.05 -9.33
CA SER A 472 18.19 14.47 -8.99
C SER A 472 18.14 15.75 -8.16
N LEU A 473 19.11 15.97 -7.27
CA LEU A 473 19.22 17.23 -6.50
C LEU A 473 19.58 18.41 -7.40
N GLU A 474 20.42 18.23 -8.41
CA GLU A 474 20.78 19.27 -9.38
C GLU A 474 19.55 19.68 -10.21
N GLU A 475 18.78 18.71 -10.72
CA GLU A 475 17.53 18.98 -11.46
C GLU A 475 16.51 19.78 -10.60
N LEU A 476 16.26 19.35 -9.37
CA LEU A 476 15.37 20.08 -8.44
C LEU A 476 15.86 21.49 -8.14
N ARG A 477 17.17 21.70 -8.05
CA ARG A 477 17.76 23.00 -7.82
C ARG A 477 17.50 23.95 -8.98
N ASP A 478 17.60 23.48 -10.22
CA ASP A 478 17.34 24.27 -11.43
C ASP A 478 15.85 24.67 -11.53
N GLU A 479 14.92 23.73 -11.20
CA GLU A 479 13.49 24.03 -11.11
C GLU A 479 13.20 25.10 -10.04
N LEU A 480 13.79 24.95 -8.84
CA LEU A 480 13.63 25.90 -7.75
C LEU A 480 14.16 27.29 -8.13
N GLN A 481 15.31 27.37 -8.83
CA GLN A 481 15.86 28.61 -9.32
C GLN A 481 14.91 29.31 -10.30
N THR A 482 14.27 28.56 -11.20
CA THR A 482 13.27 29.08 -12.14
C THR A 482 12.09 29.72 -11.40
N LEU A 483 11.54 29.02 -10.38
CA LEU A 483 10.43 29.52 -9.58
C LEU A 483 10.82 30.74 -8.75
N THR A 484 12.02 30.73 -8.18
CA THR A 484 12.56 31.88 -7.42
C THR A 484 12.70 33.11 -8.31
N THR A 485 13.21 32.91 -9.54
CA THR A 485 13.33 34.00 -10.53
C THR A 485 11.97 34.57 -10.89
N ALA A 486 10.96 33.70 -11.10
CA ALA A 486 9.59 34.12 -11.39
C ALA A 486 8.99 34.96 -10.25
N LEU A 487 9.18 34.57 -9.00
CA LEU A 487 8.73 35.34 -7.83
C LEU A 487 9.39 36.71 -7.77
N ASN A 488 10.70 36.82 -8.05
CA ASN A 488 11.41 38.09 -8.08
C ASN A 488 10.96 39.01 -9.21
N ILE A 489 10.38 38.50 -10.28
CA ILE A 489 9.80 39.33 -11.39
C ILE A 489 8.43 39.90 -10.98
N LEU A 490 7.69 39.18 -10.14
CA LEU A 490 6.34 39.58 -9.70
C LEU A 490 6.34 40.46 -8.44
N SER A 491 7.45 40.47 -7.68
CA SER A 491 7.67 41.34 -6.51
C SER A 491 8.30 42.64 -6.90
#